data_6574fc890268b87f3cd013fbc757435a
#
_entry.id   6574fc890268b87f3cd013fbc757435a
#
_cell.length_a   1.000
_cell.length_b   1.000
_cell.length_c   1.000
_cell.angle_alpha   90.00
_cell.angle_beta   90.00
_cell.angle_gamma   90.00
#
_symmetry.space_group_name_H-M   'P 1'
#
loop_
_entity.id
_entity.type
_entity.pdbx_description
1 polymer ?
#
loop_
_entity_poly.entity_id
_entity_poly.type
_entity_poly.pdbx_seq_one_letter_code
_entity_poly.pdbx_strand_id
1 'polypeptide(L)'
;MFVGLVKMSVYIPEGHSLKEKRRILNIIKDRVRNKMNIVVAEVGEQDLWQRAELGFAVVSNDSSFVDSIVTKTTEMIEGIIPGHIIDRKYEIISF
;
A
#
# COMPACT_ATOMS: atom_id res chain seq x y z
N MET A 1 -12.55 -9.00 16.59
CA MET A 1 -12.10 -7.87 15.77
C MET A 1 -11.87 -8.30 14.36
N PHE A 2 -11.90 -7.36 13.43
CA PHE A 2 -11.63 -7.64 12.02
C PHE A 2 -10.32 -7.00 11.60
N VAL A 3 -9.55 -7.72 10.79
CA VAL A 3 -8.28 -7.24 10.26
C VAL A 3 -8.33 -7.35 8.74
N GLY A 4 -8.19 -6.22 8.06
CA GLY A 4 -8.01 -6.17 6.62
C GLY A 4 -6.52 -6.19 6.30
N LEU A 5 -6.09 -7.14 5.49
CA LEU A 5 -4.71 -7.29 5.05
C LEU A 5 -4.64 -7.02 3.55
N VAL A 6 -3.79 -6.09 3.15
CA VAL A 6 -3.58 -5.76 1.74
C VAL A 6 -2.12 -5.91 1.38
N LYS A 7 -1.89 -6.55 0.26
CA LYS A 7 -0.57 -6.64 -0.36
C LYS A 7 -0.72 -6.25 -1.83
N MET A 8 0.13 -5.36 -2.32
CA MET A 8 0.06 -4.91 -3.70
C MET A 8 1.43 -4.86 -4.33
N SER A 9 1.49 -5.22 -5.59
CA SER A 9 2.69 -5.08 -6.41
C SER A 9 2.59 -3.80 -7.20
N VAL A 10 3.66 -3.02 -7.19
CA VAL A 10 3.73 -1.71 -7.82
C VAL A 10 4.89 -1.70 -8.81
N TYR A 11 4.64 -1.18 -10.00
CA TYR A 11 5.67 -0.96 -11.01
C TYR A 11 6.11 0.50 -10.99
N ILE A 12 7.43 0.73 -10.95
CA ILE A 12 8.03 2.06 -10.89
C ILE A 12 8.90 2.25 -12.13
N PRO A 13 8.32 2.71 -13.26
CA PRO A 13 9.05 2.77 -14.55
C PRO A 13 10.23 3.73 -14.52
N GLU A 14 10.20 4.75 -13.66
CA GLU A 14 11.25 5.77 -13.56
C GLU A 14 12.32 5.39 -12.53
N GLY A 15 12.21 4.20 -11.94
CA GLY A 15 13.17 3.74 -10.95
C GLY A 15 14.47 3.31 -11.62
N HIS A 16 15.48 4.20 -11.61
CA HIS A 16 16.81 3.90 -12.12
C HIS A 16 17.78 3.54 -11.01
N SER A 17 17.33 3.56 -9.76
CA SER A 17 18.12 3.22 -8.59
C SER A 17 17.22 2.92 -7.41
N LEU A 18 17.76 2.24 -6.39
CA LEU A 18 17.05 2.04 -5.13
C LEU A 18 16.74 3.37 -4.43
N LYS A 19 17.59 4.37 -4.61
CA LYS A 19 17.36 5.70 -4.05
C LYS A 19 16.09 6.36 -4.60
N GLU A 20 15.89 6.30 -5.92
CA GLU A 20 14.68 6.84 -6.54
C GLU A 20 13.44 6.08 -6.14
N LYS A 21 13.52 4.75 -6.09
CA LYS A 21 12.43 3.92 -5.60
C LYS A 21 12.03 4.30 -4.17
N ARG A 22 13.01 4.43 -3.29
CA ARG A 22 12.77 4.82 -1.90
C ARG A 22 12.11 6.19 -1.78
N ARG A 23 12.49 7.13 -2.63
CA ARG A 23 11.88 8.45 -2.67
C ARG A 23 10.38 8.37 -2.96
N ILE A 24 10.01 7.60 -3.98
CA ILE A 24 8.61 7.39 -4.36
C ILE A 24 7.84 6.67 -3.26
N LEU A 25 8.42 5.59 -2.70
CA LEU A 25 7.78 4.84 -1.63
C LEU A 25 7.59 5.69 -0.37
N ASN A 26 8.54 6.56 -0.05
CA ASN A 26 8.43 7.46 1.10
C ASN A 26 7.29 8.47 0.91
N ILE A 27 7.09 8.97 -0.30
CA ILE A 27 5.94 9.83 -0.61
C ILE A 27 4.63 9.10 -0.33
N ILE A 28 4.51 7.86 -0.79
CA ILE A 28 3.32 7.03 -0.55
C ILE A 28 3.12 6.82 0.95
N LYS A 29 4.16 6.38 1.64
CA LYS A 29 4.10 6.09 3.08
C LYS A 29 3.69 7.32 3.89
N ASP A 30 4.30 8.47 3.61
CA ASP A 30 4.04 9.71 4.34
C ASP A 30 2.62 10.22 4.09
N ARG A 31 2.16 10.24 2.86
CA ARG A 31 0.82 10.70 2.53
C ARG A 31 -0.27 9.82 3.11
N VAL A 32 -0.11 8.49 3.02
CA VAL A 32 -1.06 7.54 3.60
C VAL A 32 -1.08 7.69 5.11
N ARG A 33 0.08 7.79 5.75
CA ARG A 33 0.17 7.95 7.19
C ARG A 33 -0.51 9.23 7.65
N ASN A 34 -0.25 10.35 6.98
CA ASN A 34 -0.82 11.64 7.35
C ASN A 34 -2.33 11.71 7.15
N LYS A 35 -2.84 11.11 6.08
CA LYS A 35 -4.27 11.17 5.73
C LYS A 35 -5.08 10.09 6.41
N MET A 36 -4.58 8.86 6.44
CA MET A 36 -5.32 7.69 6.86
C MET A 36 -4.87 7.13 8.21
N ASN A 37 -3.75 7.60 8.74
CA ASN A 37 -3.11 7.06 9.94
C ASN A 37 -2.84 5.55 9.82
N ILE A 38 -2.37 5.14 8.65
CA ILE A 38 -2.02 3.76 8.33
C ILE A 38 -0.53 3.71 7.98
N VAL A 39 0.15 2.69 8.48
CA VAL A 39 1.54 2.40 8.13
C VAL A 39 1.56 1.49 6.90
N VAL A 40 2.15 1.97 5.81
CA VAL A 40 2.44 1.17 4.63
C VAL A 40 3.89 0.73 4.73
N ALA A 41 4.13 -0.56 4.51
CA ALA A 41 5.47 -1.14 4.55
C ALA A 41 5.84 -1.74 3.19
N GLU A 42 7.10 -1.71 2.85
CA GLU A 42 7.64 -2.51 1.75
C GLU A 42 7.87 -3.93 2.28
N VAL A 43 7.16 -4.90 1.72
CA VAL A 43 7.12 -6.28 2.26
C VAL A 43 7.76 -7.31 1.33
N GLY A 44 8.27 -6.89 0.18
CA GLY A 44 8.98 -7.77 -0.76
C GLY A 44 9.61 -6.97 -1.88
N GLU A 45 10.42 -7.67 -2.68
CA GLU A 45 11.11 -7.11 -3.86
C GLU A 45 11.98 -5.90 -3.55
N GLN A 46 12.58 -5.87 -2.36
CA GLN A 46 13.35 -4.72 -1.86
C GLN A 46 14.58 -4.40 -2.70
N ASP A 47 15.15 -5.39 -3.37
CA ASP A 47 16.36 -5.22 -4.19
C ASP A 47 16.08 -4.80 -5.62
N LEU A 48 14.81 -4.77 -6.05
CA LEU A 48 14.43 -4.38 -7.40
C LEU A 48 14.18 -2.88 -7.47
N TRP A 49 14.67 -2.25 -8.55
CA TRP A 49 14.53 -0.79 -8.74
C TRP A 49 13.15 -0.41 -9.22
N GLN A 50 12.55 -1.23 -10.06
CA GLN A 50 11.33 -0.92 -10.80
C GLN A 50 10.10 -1.62 -10.26
N ARG A 51 10.24 -2.35 -9.17
CA ARG A 51 9.13 -3.04 -8.53
C ARG A 51 9.21 -2.90 -7.02
N ALA A 52 8.03 -2.81 -6.42
CA ALA A 52 7.90 -2.84 -4.97
C ALA A 52 6.69 -3.68 -4.60
N GLU A 53 6.78 -4.36 -3.48
CA GLU A 53 5.64 -5.03 -2.89
C GLU A 53 5.31 -4.32 -1.60
N LEU A 54 4.12 -3.71 -1.55
CA LEU A 54 3.66 -2.91 -0.42
C LEU A 54 2.58 -3.66 0.35
N GLY A 55 2.59 -3.48 1.65
CA GLY A 55 1.57 -4.06 2.51
C GLY A 55 1.07 -3.08 3.55
N PHE A 56 -0.20 -3.24 3.94
CA PHE A 56 -0.76 -2.54 5.09
C PHE A 56 -1.89 -3.35 5.69
N ALA A 57 -2.25 -3.01 6.92
CA ALA A 57 -3.34 -3.65 7.65
C ALA A 57 -4.24 -2.61 8.28
N VAL A 58 -5.53 -2.95 8.39
CA VAL A 58 -6.56 -2.13 9.03
C VAL A 58 -7.26 -2.97 10.06
N VAL A 59 -7.40 -2.46 11.26
CA VAL A 59 -8.05 -3.15 12.38
C VAL A 59 -9.28 -2.37 12.85
N SER A 60 -10.40 -3.05 13.04
CA SER A 60 -11.61 -2.46 13.60
C SER A 60 -12.51 -3.55 14.17
N ASN A 61 -13.52 -3.15 14.91
CA ASN A 61 -14.60 -4.04 15.35
C ASN A 61 -15.76 -4.13 14.34
N ASP A 62 -15.62 -3.49 13.18
CA ASP A 62 -16.64 -3.42 12.14
C ASP A 62 -16.02 -3.76 10.79
N SER A 63 -16.47 -4.85 10.18
CA SER A 63 -15.91 -5.31 8.91
C SER A 63 -16.19 -4.37 7.73
N SER A 64 -17.34 -3.72 7.72
CA SER A 64 -17.66 -2.77 6.65
C SER A 64 -16.81 -1.51 6.75
N PHE A 65 -16.46 -1.09 7.96
CA PHE A 65 -15.51 0.00 8.17
C PHE A 65 -14.11 -0.38 7.67
N VAL A 66 -13.64 -1.59 7.99
CA VAL A 66 -12.35 -2.10 7.48
C VAL A 66 -12.34 -2.06 5.95
N ASP A 67 -13.38 -2.57 5.31
CA ASP A 67 -13.48 -2.59 3.85
C ASP A 67 -13.45 -1.17 3.27
N SER A 68 -14.16 -0.24 3.87
CA SER A 68 -14.18 1.16 3.46
C SER A 68 -12.78 1.80 3.54
N ILE A 69 -12.05 1.56 4.62
CA ILE A 69 -10.70 2.11 4.81
C ILE A 69 -9.71 1.49 3.83
N VAL A 70 -9.79 0.17 3.62
CA VAL A 70 -8.96 -0.52 2.63
C VAL A 70 -9.18 0.09 1.24
N THR A 71 -10.43 0.29 0.85
CA THR A 71 -10.77 0.88 -0.45
C THR A 71 -10.22 2.29 -0.59
N LYS A 72 -10.45 3.15 0.39
CA LYS A 72 -9.96 4.53 0.37
C LYS A 72 -8.43 4.61 0.33
N THR A 73 -7.75 3.76 1.10
CA THR A 73 -6.29 3.72 1.13
C THR A 73 -5.72 3.27 -0.21
N THR A 74 -6.31 2.24 -0.81
CA THR A 74 -5.91 1.76 -2.13
C THR A 74 -6.11 2.83 -3.21
N GLU A 75 -7.26 3.50 -3.20
CA GLU A 75 -7.54 4.60 -4.13
C GLU A 75 -6.56 5.75 -3.95
N MET A 76 -6.17 6.05 -2.72
CA MET A 76 -5.19 7.10 -2.44
C MET A 76 -3.82 6.75 -3.02
N ILE A 77 -3.37 5.51 -2.86
CA ILE A 77 -2.11 5.05 -3.45
C ILE A 77 -2.19 5.10 -4.97
N GLU A 78 -3.30 4.64 -5.56
CA GLU A 78 -3.52 4.73 -7.00
C GLU A 78 -3.46 6.18 -7.49
N GLY A 79 -3.97 7.13 -6.71
CA GLY A 79 -3.92 8.56 -7.04
C GLY A 79 -2.51 9.15 -7.01
N ILE A 80 -1.62 8.57 -6.19
CA ILE A 80 -0.21 9.02 -6.11
C ILE A 80 0.59 8.47 -7.29
N ILE A 81 0.32 7.23 -7.69
CA ILE A 81 1.04 6.53 -8.78
C ILE A 81 0.04 5.94 -9.77
N PRO A 82 -0.70 6.78 -10.53
CA PRO A 82 -1.77 6.28 -11.40
C PRO A 82 -1.29 5.23 -12.40
N GLY A 83 -2.00 4.11 -12.46
CA GLY A 83 -1.70 3.03 -13.41
C GLY A 83 -0.51 2.16 -13.05
N HIS A 84 0.11 2.33 -11.88
CA HIS A 84 1.31 1.59 -11.49
C HIS A 84 1.04 0.40 -10.58
N ILE A 85 -0.16 0.24 -10.04
CA ILE A 85 -0.52 -0.94 -9.27
C ILE A 85 -0.84 -2.07 -10.26
N ILE A 86 -0.01 -3.11 -10.26
CA ILE A 86 -0.11 -4.23 -11.22
C ILE A 86 -0.80 -5.46 -10.63
N ASP A 87 -0.87 -5.57 -9.32
CA ASP A 87 -1.58 -6.65 -8.64
C ASP A 87 -1.94 -6.23 -7.23
N ARG A 88 -3.03 -6.79 -6.71
CA ARG A 88 -3.49 -6.52 -5.35
C ARG A 88 -4.15 -7.75 -4.76
N LYS A 89 -3.75 -8.09 -3.54
CA LYS A 89 -4.43 -9.09 -2.71
C LYS A 89 -5.05 -8.39 -1.51
N TYR A 90 -6.29 -8.73 -1.20
CA TYR A 90 -7.01 -8.24 -0.05
C TYR A 90 -7.70 -9.40 0.64
N GLU A 91 -7.49 -9.51 1.94
CA GLU A 91 -8.13 -10.51 2.78
C GLU A 91 -8.61 -9.84 4.06
N ILE A 92 -9.81 -10.20 4.50
CA ILE A 92 -10.33 -9.76 5.79
C ILE A 92 -10.44 -10.97 6.71
N ILE A 93 -9.90 -10.84 7.91
CA ILE A 93 -9.85 -11.90 8.91
C ILE A 93 -10.69 -11.48 10.12
N SER A 94 -11.53 -12.38 10.60
CA SER A 94 -12.22 -12.23 11.87
C SER A 94 -11.38 -12.90 12.95
N PHE A 95 -11.02 -12.12 13.96
CA PHE A 95 -10.15 -12.59 15.04
C PHE A 95 -10.79 -12.43 16.41
#